data_872d1d149746ba3565a4f57967f01141
#
_entry.id   872d1d149746ba3565a4f57967f01141
#
_cell.length_a   1.000
_cell.length_b   1.000
_cell.length_c   1.000
_cell.angle_alpha   90.00
_cell.angle_beta   90.00
_cell.angle_gamma   90.00
#
_symmetry.space_group_name_H-M   'P 1'
#
loop_
_entity.id
_entity.type
_entity.pdbx_description
1 polymer ?
#
loop_
_entity_poly.entity_id
_entity_poly.type
_entity_poly.pdbx_seq_one_letter_code
_entity_poly.pdbx_strand_id
1 'polypeptide(L)'
;MATTDFIAAIELSSSKISGIAGKKNSDGSIQVLAYAREDASSFIHKGVIYNIDKTAQALTSITNKLENQLNNSIAKVYVGIGGQSLRTVKNAVSRTLDEEGIISQELVDSICDENLEVPLADMSILDVAPQEYKIDNTLQADPVGVAGQHIIGQFLNIVARASLKKNLEHSFEQAKVEIADLLIAPIALANAVLTENEMRSGCALVDFGADTTTISVYKNNILRYLSVLPLGGNTITRDITSLQMEEQDAEKLKLQYG
;
A
#
# COMPACT_ATOMS: atom_id res chain seq x y z
N MET A 1 -30.19 10.77 -2.10
CA MET A 1 -29.05 10.11 -2.73
C MET A 1 -29.10 8.65 -2.31
N ALA A 2 -29.21 7.73 -3.24
CA ALA A 2 -29.16 6.31 -2.91
C ALA A 2 -27.77 6.00 -2.35
N THR A 3 -27.70 5.54 -1.11
CA THR A 3 -26.47 4.99 -0.53
C THR A 3 -26.11 3.80 -1.39
N THR A 4 -24.98 3.86 -2.12
CA THR A 4 -24.46 2.73 -2.86
C THR A 4 -24.10 1.64 -1.84
N ASP A 5 -24.77 0.51 -1.93
CA ASP A 5 -24.69 -0.60 -0.98
C ASP A 5 -23.41 -1.46 -1.21
N PHE A 6 -22.41 -0.92 -1.92
CA PHE A 6 -21.17 -1.61 -2.28
C PHE A 6 -19.93 -0.70 -2.16
N ILE A 7 -18.78 -1.33 -2.01
CA ILE A 7 -17.45 -0.71 -1.97
C ILE A 7 -16.72 -1.11 -3.25
N ALA A 8 -16.11 -0.15 -3.93
CA ALA A 8 -15.28 -0.39 -5.10
C ALA A 8 -13.81 -0.08 -4.78
N ALA A 9 -12.90 -0.90 -5.28
CA ALA A 9 -11.46 -0.73 -5.14
C ALA A 9 -10.75 -0.97 -6.47
N ILE A 10 -9.68 -0.22 -6.71
CA ILE A 10 -8.82 -0.35 -7.89
C ILE A 10 -7.36 -0.50 -7.43
N GLU A 11 -6.67 -1.46 -8.00
CA GLU A 11 -5.24 -1.67 -7.83
C GLU A 11 -4.51 -1.48 -9.16
N LEU A 12 -3.40 -0.71 -9.12
CA LEU A 12 -2.53 -0.51 -10.26
C LEU A 12 -1.24 -1.31 -10.08
N SER A 13 -1.02 -2.30 -10.92
CA SER A 13 0.22 -3.09 -10.93
C SER A 13 0.92 -3.07 -12.30
N SER A 14 2.12 -3.61 -12.38
CA SER A 14 2.95 -3.53 -13.60
C SER A 14 2.39 -4.31 -14.79
N SER A 15 1.62 -5.37 -14.54
CA SER A 15 1.04 -6.19 -15.61
C SER A 15 -0.41 -5.85 -15.92
N LYS A 16 -1.13 -5.32 -14.94
CA LYS A 16 -2.58 -5.08 -15.07
C LYS A 16 -3.04 -3.99 -14.11
N ILE A 17 -4.16 -3.37 -14.44
CA ILE A 17 -5.00 -2.65 -13.49
C ILE A 17 -6.20 -3.55 -13.20
N SER A 18 -6.51 -3.75 -11.94
CA SER A 18 -7.63 -4.58 -11.49
C SER A 18 -8.62 -3.73 -10.72
N GLY A 19 -9.90 -3.87 -11.04
CA GLY A 19 -11.00 -3.26 -10.30
C GLY A 19 -11.94 -4.32 -9.75
N ILE A 20 -12.38 -4.12 -8.53
CA ILE A 20 -13.34 -4.99 -7.84
C ILE A 20 -14.40 -4.15 -7.14
N ALA A 21 -15.64 -4.63 -7.16
CA ALA A 21 -16.69 -4.07 -6.32
C ALA A 21 -17.36 -5.18 -5.53
N GLY A 22 -17.63 -4.91 -4.28
CA GLY A 22 -18.18 -5.90 -3.36
C GLY A 22 -19.03 -5.28 -2.26
N LYS A 23 -19.77 -6.13 -1.57
CA LYS A 23 -20.62 -5.79 -0.43
C LYS A 23 -20.15 -6.55 0.80
N LYS A 24 -20.09 -5.87 1.93
CA LYS A 24 -19.82 -6.52 3.22
C LYS A 24 -21.12 -7.09 3.77
N ASN A 25 -21.12 -8.39 4.04
CA ASN A 25 -22.22 -9.09 4.66
C ASN A 25 -22.23 -8.87 6.19
N SER A 26 -23.32 -9.22 6.84
CA SER A 26 -23.49 -9.11 8.30
C SER A 26 -22.53 -10.00 9.11
N ASP A 27 -22.05 -11.09 8.52
CA ASP A 27 -21.05 -11.99 9.10
C ASP A 27 -19.60 -11.51 8.91
N GLY A 28 -19.42 -10.34 8.26
CA GLY A 28 -18.10 -9.76 7.95
C GLY A 28 -17.47 -10.26 6.65
N SER A 29 -18.03 -11.26 5.99
CA SER A 29 -17.56 -11.71 4.68
C SER A 29 -17.82 -10.67 3.60
N ILE A 30 -17.03 -10.72 2.51
CA ILE A 30 -17.17 -9.81 1.36
C ILE A 30 -17.70 -10.61 0.18
N GLN A 31 -18.88 -10.23 -0.31
CA GLN A 31 -19.43 -10.73 -1.55
C GLN A 31 -18.91 -9.90 -2.71
N VAL A 32 -18.18 -10.52 -3.63
CA VAL A 32 -17.75 -9.87 -4.87
C VAL A 32 -18.94 -9.79 -5.82
N LEU A 33 -19.25 -8.56 -6.27
CA LEU A 33 -20.37 -8.26 -7.19
C LEU A 33 -19.91 -8.00 -8.61
N ALA A 34 -18.72 -7.41 -8.78
CA ALA A 34 -18.14 -7.10 -10.08
C ALA A 34 -16.63 -7.20 -10.02
N TYR A 35 -16.01 -7.58 -11.14
CA TYR A 35 -14.56 -7.61 -11.33
C TYR A 35 -14.21 -7.25 -12.77
N ALA A 36 -13.21 -6.41 -12.93
CA ALA A 36 -12.67 -6.04 -14.24
C ALA A 36 -11.15 -5.92 -14.17
N ARG A 37 -10.50 -6.12 -15.32
CA ARG A 37 -9.06 -5.89 -15.48
C ARG A 37 -8.73 -5.31 -16.84
N GLU A 38 -7.62 -4.56 -16.91
CA GLU A 38 -6.99 -4.06 -18.12
C GLU A 38 -5.50 -4.38 -18.10
N ASP A 39 -4.91 -4.60 -19.26
CA ASP A 39 -3.46 -4.73 -19.40
C ASP A 39 -2.79 -3.37 -19.12
N ALA A 40 -1.71 -3.37 -18.36
CA ALA A 40 -0.96 -2.18 -17.99
C ALA A 40 0.52 -2.26 -18.38
N SER A 41 0.97 -3.37 -18.95
CA SER A 41 2.38 -3.69 -19.19
C SER A 41 3.11 -2.66 -20.06
N SER A 42 2.40 -1.89 -20.88
CA SER A 42 2.99 -0.87 -21.76
C SER A 42 3.08 0.53 -21.16
N PHE A 43 2.49 0.78 -19.97
CA PHE A 43 2.45 2.12 -19.39
C PHE A 43 2.63 2.19 -17.86
N ILE A 44 2.66 1.01 -17.18
CA ILE A 44 3.04 0.91 -15.77
C ILE A 44 4.22 -0.07 -15.67
N HIS A 45 5.35 0.39 -15.16
CA HIS A 45 6.54 -0.45 -14.97
C HIS A 45 7.02 -0.37 -13.53
N LYS A 46 7.29 -1.52 -12.91
CA LYS A 46 7.72 -1.62 -11.50
C LYS A 46 6.78 -0.87 -10.54
N GLY A 47 5.45 -0.89 -10.86
CA GLY A 47 4.43 -0.17 -10.11
C GLY A 47 4.45 1.35 -10.26
N VAL A 48 5.21 1.90 -11.21
CA VAL A 48 5.29 3.33 -11.49
C VAL A 48 4.54 3.65 -12.78
N ILE A 49 3.67 4.66 -12.74
CA ILE A 49 2.93 5.15 -13.90
C ILE A 49 3.87 5.99 -14.77
N TYR A 50 4.13 5.54 -16.00
CA TYR A 50 4.94 6.24 -17.00
C TYR A 50 4.09 7.01 -18.01
N ASN A 51 2.83 6.61 -18.22
CA ASN A 51 1.93 7.29 -19.13
C ASN A 51 0.57 7.52 -18.45
N ILE A 52 0.34 8.77 -18.06
CA ILE A 52 -0.87 9.19 -17.34
C ILE A 52 -2.10 9.02 -18.24
N ASP A 53 -2.04 9.41 -19.53
CA ASP A 53 -3.16 9.33 -20.45
C ASP A 53 -3.65 7.91 -20.67
N LYS A 54 -2.73 6.97 -20.90
CA LYS A 54 -3.07 5.54 -21.04
C LYS A 54 -3.62 4.95 -19.74
N THR A 55 -3.06 5.38 -18.61
CA THR A 55 -3.56 4.96 -17.30
C THR A 55 -4.98 5.46 -17.07
N ALA A 56 -5.26 6.73 -17.37
CA ALA A 56 -6.59 7.31 -17.26
C ALA A 56 -7.61 6.62 -18.18
N GLN A 57 -7.22 6.29 -19.41
CA GLN A 57 -8.08 5.51 -20.33
C GLN A 57 -8.41 4.13 -19.78
N ALA A 58 -7.41 3.42 -19.22
CA ALA A 58 -7.61 2.11 -18.61
C ALA A 58 -8.50 2.19 -17.35
N LEU A 59 -8.32 3.22 -16.51
CA LEU A 59 -9.19 3.48 -15.35
C LEU A 59 -10.64 3.73 -15.78
N THR A 60 -10.86 4.55 -16.81
CA THR A 60 -12.20 4.78 -17.38
C THR A 60 -12.82 3.47 -17.89
N SER A 61 -12.03 2.65 -18.61
CA SER A 61 -12.51 1.35 -19.10
C SER A 61 -12.90 0.41 -17.96
N ILE A 62 -12.08 0.32 -16.91
CA ILE A 62 -12.37 -0.52 -15.73
C ILE A 62 -13.63 -0.05 -15.02
N THR A 63 -13.74 1.26 -14.75
CA THR A 63 -14.92 1.83 -14.08
C THR A 63 -16.19 1.53 -14.86
N ASN A 64 -16.20 1.76 -16.19
CA ASN A 64 -17.33 1.44 -17.05
C ASN A 64 -17.68 -0.06 -17.02
N LYS A 65 -16.68 -0.95 -17.03
CA LYS A 65 -16.92 -2.40 -16.94
C LYS A 65 -17.55 -2.81 -15.61
N LEU A 66 -17.09 -2.23 -14.50
CA LEU A 66 -17.66 -2.47 -13.18
C LEU A 66 -19.09 -1.96 -13.08
N GLU A 67 -19.34 -0.72 -13.53
CA GLU A 67 -20.67 -0.10 -13.53
C GLU A 67 -21.68 -0.88 -14.36
N ASN A 68 -21.25 -1.39 -15.54
CA ASN A 68 -22.09 -2.24 -16.39
C ASN A 68 -22.45 -3.57 -15.69
N GLN A 69 -21.53 -4.18 -14.94
CA GLN A 69 -21.81 -5.40 -14.18
C GLN A 69 -22.72 -5.16 -12.99
N LEU A 70 -22.58 -3.99 -12.35
CA LEU A 70 -23.37 -3.59 -11.19
C LEU A 70 -24.76 -3.03 -11.57
N ASN A 71 -24.97 -2.63 -12.83
CA ASN A 71 -26.09 -1.80 -13.27
C ASN A 71 -26.24 -0.54 -12.36
N ASN A 72 -25.14 0.03 -11.92
CA ASN A 72 -25.11 1.17 -11.01
C ASN A 72 -23.80 1.95 -11.17
N SER A 73 -23.83 3.26 -10.86
CA SER A 73 -22.64 4.12 -10.95
C SER A 73 -21.76 3.99 -9.71
N ILE A 74 -20.45 4.11 -9.93
CA ILE A 74 -19.42 4.13 -8.90
C ILE A 74 -19.08 5.60 -8.62
N ALA A 75 -19.44 6.10 -7.43
CA ALA A 75 -19.16 7.49 -7.06
C ALA A 75 -17.66 7.68 -6.72
N LYS A 76 -17.08 6.73 -5.99
CA LYS A 76 -15.68 6.78 -5.55
C LYS A 76 -15.11 5.40 -5.34
N VAL A 77 -13.78 5.31 -5.39
CA VAL A 77 -13.04 4.05 -5.26
C VAL A 77 -11.92 4.14 -4.22
N TYR A 78 -11.66 3.05 -3.54
CA TYR A 78 -10.41 2.87 -2.78
C TYR A 78 -9.29 2.47 -3.72
N VAL A 79 -8.10 3.02 -3.53
CA VAL A 79 -6.98 2.79 -4.45
C VAL A 79 -5.79 2.21 -3.71
N GLY A 80 -5.32 1.04 -4.18
CA GLY A 80 -4.09 0.43 -3.70
C GLY A 80 -2.86 1.12 -4.30
N ILE A 81 -1.99 1.68 -3.45
CA ILE A 81 -0.72 2.28 -3.84
C ILE A 81 0.44 1.32 -3.54
N GLY A 82 1.28 1.08 -4.55
CA GLY A 82 2.48 0.25 -4.48
C GLY A 82 3.56 0.76 -5.42
N GLY A 83 4.62 -0.01 -5.61
CA GLY A 83 5.69 0.32 -6.58
C GLY A 83 7.09 0.34 -5.98
N GLN A 84 8.09 0.33 -6.86
CA GLN A 84 9.50 0.10 -6.51
C GLN A 84 10.12 1.08 -5.51
N SER A 85 9.55 2.27 -5.33
CA SER A 85 10.07 3.27 -4.38
C SER A 85 9.49 3.13 -2.99
N LEU A 86 8.47 2.28 -2.81
CA LEU A 86 7.79 2.07 -1.54
C LEU A 86 8.70 1.31 -0.57
N ARG A 87 8.93 1.88 0.59
CA ARG A 87 9.71 1.27 1.67
C ARG A 87 9.39 1.90 3.00
N THR A 88 9.86 1.26 4.06
CA THR A 88 9.83 1.84 5.41
C THR A 88 11.13 2.51 5.77
N VAL A 89 11.01 3.62 6.51
CA VAL A 89 12.12 4.37 7.12
C VAL A 89 11.81 4.55 8.60
N LYS A 90 12.74 4.15 9.45
CA LYS A 90 12.61 4.36 10.91
C LYS A 90 12.94 5.80 11.24
N ASN A 91 12.17 6.38 12.13
CA ASN A 91 12.43 7.67 12.74
C ASN A 91 12.12 7.61 14.24
N ALA A 92 12.72 8.50 15.02
CA ALA A 92 12.45 8.62 16.44
C ALA A 92 12.42 10.11 16.81
N VAL A 93 11.40 10.51 17.53
CA VAL A 93 11.25 11.85 18.08
C VAL A 93 11.25 11.76 19.60
N SER A 94 12.06 12.56 20.26
CA SER A 94 12.19 12.53 21.71
C SER A 94 11.78 13.86 22.34
N ARG A 95 11.22 13.78 23.55
CA ARG A 95 10.91 14.92 24.41
C ARG A 95 11.33 14.61 25.82
N THR A 96 11.84 15.65 26.47
CA THR A 96 12.11 15.63 27.91
C THR A 96 11.24 16.70 28.54
N LEU A 97 10.50 16.35 29.57
CA LEU A 97 9.70 17.27 30.37
C LEU A 97 10.58 17.91 31.43
N ASP A 98 10.28 19.15 31.81
CA ASP A 98 11.03 19.88 32.85
C ASP A 98 10.95 19.16 34.19
N GLU A 99 9.81 18.58 34.50
CA GLU A 99 9.56 17.77 35.70
C GLU A 99 8.90 16.44 35.30
N GLU A 100 8.99 15.42 36.15
CA GLU A 100 8.25 14.17 35.99
C GLU A 100 6.75 14.47 35.99
N GLY A 101 6.07 14.02 34.96
CA GLY A 101 4.66 14.29 34.73
C GLY A 101 3.94 13.16 34.02
N ILE A 102 2.62 13.28 33.85
CA ILE A 102 1.81 12.35 33.11
C ILE A 102 1.87 12.73 31.63
N ILE A 103 2.20 11.77 30.78
CA ILE A 103 2.20 11.93 29.32
C ILE A 103 0.78 12.24 28.86
N SER A 104 0.58 13.40 28.24
CA SER A 104 -0.72 13.81 27.72
C SER A 104 -0.89 13.41 26.23
N GLN A 105 -2.13 13.41 25.76
CA GLN A 105 -2.44 13.20 24.35
C GLN A 105 -1.80 14.28 23.46
N GLU A 106 -1.85 15.55 23.90
CA GLU A 106 -1.27 16.69 23.15
C GLU A 106 0.25 16.53 22.94
N LEU A 107 0.95 15.97 23.94
CA LEU A 107 2.38 15.69 23.80
C LEU A 107 2.63 14.58 22.77
N VAL A 108 1.83 13.52 22.80
CA VAL A 108 1.92 12.42 21.82
C VAL A 108 1.61 12.94 20.41
N ASP A 109 0.57 13.75 20.26
CA ASP A 109 0.20 14.35 18.97
C ASP A 109 1.33 15.24 18.43
N SER A 110 1.94 16.06 19.30
CA SER A 110 3.07 16.91 18.89
C SER A 110 4.29 16.12 18.44
N ILE A 111 4.55 14.96 19.05
CA ILE A 111 5.62 14.04 18.64
C ILE A 111 5.29 13.38 17.29
N CYS A 112 4.02 13.03 17.07
CA CYS A 112 3.56 12.50 15.78
C CYS A 112 3.67 13.56 14.67
N ASP A 113 3.25 14.80 14.93
CA ASP A 113 3.33 15.90 13.97
C ASP A 113 4.79 16.19 13.57
N GLU A 114 5.72 16.24 14.54
CA GLU A 114 7.14 16.41 14.24
C GLU A 114 7.71 15.26 13.41
N ASN A 115 7.24 14.01 13.62
CA ASN A 115 7.64 12.90 12.78
C ASN A 115 7.25 13.11 11.31
N LEU A 116 6.10 13.74 11.04
CA LEU A 116 5.64 14.00 9.67
C LEU A 116 6.43 15.11 8.97
N GLU A 117 7.11 15.99 9.74
CA GLU A 117 7.92 17.08 9.21
C GLU A 117 9.38 16.68 8.87
N VAL A 118 9.74 15.40 9.07
CA VAL A 118 11.08 14.90 8.75
C VAL A 118 11.42 15.15 7.28
N PRO A 119 12.52 15.84 6.97
CA PRO A 119 12.90 16.13 5.59
C PRO A 119 13.31 14.85 4.87
N LEU A 120 12.58 14.54 3.81
CA LEU A 120 12.78 13.36 2.98
C LEU A 120 13.01 13.80 1.53
N ALA A 121 14.17 14.24 1.15
CA ALA A 121 14.56 14.64 -0.21
C ALA A 121 13.41 14.53 -1.26
N ASP A 122 13.44 13.55 -2.19
CA ASP A 122 12.40 13.34 -3.21
C ASP A 122 11.28 12.38 -2.77
N MET A 123 11.19 12.10 -1.46
CA MET A 123 10.23 11.14 -0.90
C MET A 123 9.13 11.87 -0.13
N SER A 124 7.96 11.24 -0.05
CA SER A 124 6.85 11.66 0.79
C SER A 124 6.47 10.53 1.74
N ILE A 125 6.08 10.88 2.96
CA ILE A 125 5.42 9.94 3.87
C ILE A 125 4.01 9.71 3.31
N LEU A 126 3.69 8.46 3.07
CA LEU A 126 2.36 8.03 2.61
C LEU A 126 1.49 7.60 3.81
N ASP A 127 2.14 7.00 4.80
CA ASP A 127 1.50 6.49 6.01
C ASP A 127 2.55 6.28 7.10
N VAL A 128 2.12 6.15 8.35
CA VAL A 128 2.97 5.88 9.50
C VAL A 128 2.48 4.63 10.23
N ALA A 129 3.27 3.57 10.19
CA ALA A 129 2.98 2.38 10.97
C ALA A 129 3.36 2.61 12.44
N PRO A 130 2.39 2.54 13.37
CA PRO A 130 2.65 2.75 14.78
C PRO A 130 3.64 1.70 15.31
N GLN A 131 4.54 2.16 16.19
CA GLN A 131 5.49 1.34 16.91
C GLN A 131 5.30 1.56 18.42
N GLU A 132 6.17 0.96 19.22
CA GLU A 132 6.14 1.20 20.66
C GLU A 132 6.78 2.55 21.00
N TYR A 133 6.27 3.20 22.05
CA TYR A 133 6.91 4.34 22.70
C TYR A 133 7.87 3.85 23.79
N LYS A 134 8.91 4.64 24.07
CA LYS A 134 9.78 4.40 25.20
C LYS A 134 9.64 5.56 26.17
N ILE A 135 9.16 5.26 27.38
CA ILE A 135 9.06 6.23 28.48
C ILE A 135 10.13 5.87 29.51
N ASP A 136 11.05 6.80 29.73
CA ASP A 136 12.29 6.59 30.46
C ASP A 136 13.05 5.37 29.90
N ASN A 137 12.93 4.20 30.51
CA ASN A 137 13.54 2.97 30.00
C ASN A 137 12.53 1.85 29.73
N THR A 138 11.23 2.15 29.78
CA THR A 138 10.16 1.16 29.62
C THR A 138 9.44 1.32 28.28
N LEU A 139 9.24 0.21 27.56
CA LEU A 139 8.45 0.22 26.34
C LEU A 139 6.96 0.19 26.67
N GLN A 140 6.18 1.04 25.99
CA GLN A 140 4.74 1.18 26.12
C GLN A 140 4.09 1.18 24.73
N ALA A 141 3.04 0.41 24.56
CA ALA A 141 2.22 0.46 23.34
C ALA A 141 1.33 1.71 23.31
N ASP A 142 0.79 2.07 24.46
CA ASP A 142 0.02 3.30 24.68
C ASP A 142 0.72 4.16 25.76
N PRO A 143 1.27 5.32 25.40
CA PRO A 143 2.00 6.16 26.31
C PRO A 143 1.12 7.10 27.13
N VAL A 144 -0.14 7.34 26.72
CA VAL A 144 -1.02 8.33 27.34
C VAL A 144 -1.39 7.90 28.77
N GLY A 145 -1.28 8.80 29.71
CA GLY A 145 -1.55 8.54 31.13
C GLY A 145 -0.40 7.89 31.90
N VAL A 146 0.71 7.55 31.25
CA VAL A 146 1.91 7.00 31.92
C VAL A 146 2.74 8.14 32.50
N ALA A 147 3.24 7.98 33.73
CA ALA A 147 4.16 8.91 34.36
C ALA A 147 5.58 8.71 33.81
N GLY A 148 6.29 9.81 33.55
CA GLY A 148 7.68 9.78 33.09
C GLY A 148 8.21 11.17 32.80
N GLN A 149 9.53 11.28 32.66
CA GLN A 149 10.19 12.53 32.33
C GLN A 149 10.70 12.56 30.88
N HIS A 150 11.06 11.39 30.33
CA HIS A 150 11.60 11.30 28.98
C HIS A 150 10.78 10.35 28.14
N ILE A 151 10.23 10.85 27.01
CA ILE A 151 9.49 10.06 26.04
C ILE A 151 10.19 10.04 24.70
N ILE A 152 10.25 8.85 24.08
CA ILE A 152 10.70 8.65 22.71
C ILE A 152 9.59 7.97 21.93
N GLY A 153 9.00 8.67 20.96
CA GLY A 153 8.13 8.09 19.94
C GLY A 153 8.99 7.42 18.87
N GLN A 154 8.76 6.12 18.67
CA GLN A 154 9.38 5.37 17.57
C GLN A 154 8.38 5.26 16.44
N PHE A 155 8.80 5.55 15.21
CA PHE A 155 7.96 5.56 14.03
C PHE A 155 8.55 4.72 12.92
N LEU A 156 7.70 4.05 12.18
CA LEU A 156 8.03 3.37 10.95
C LEU A 156 7.28 4.06 9.81
N ASN A 157 7.91 5.08 9.22
CA ASN A 157 7.33 5.85 8.14
C ASN A 157 7.32 5.03 6.86
N ILE A 158 6.16 4.91 6.22
CA ILE A 158 6.01 4.28 4.92
C ILE A 158 6.15 5.39 3.88
N VAL A 159 7.23 5.33 3.12
CA VAL A 159 7.63 6.39 2.21
C VAL A 159 7.70 5.89 0.77
N ALA A 160 7.42 6.77 -0.17
CA ALA A 160 7.66 6.55 -1.58
C ALA A 160 8.07 7.87 -2.27
N ARG A 161 8.55 7.79 -3.51
CA ARG A 161 8.80 9.00 -4.30
C ARG A 161 7.52 9.84 -4.41
N ALA A 162 7.63 11.15 -4.21
CA ALA A 162 6.50 12.06 -4.29
C ALA A 162 5.75 11.98 -5.64
N SER A 163 6.47 11.68 -6.73
CA SER A 163 5.88 11.47 -8.06
C SER A 163 4.95 10.26 -8.14
N LEU A 164 5.11 9.25 -7.27
CA LEU A 164 4.26 8.06 -7.27
C LEU A 164 2.80 8.44 -6.96
N LYS A 165 2.58 9.13 -5.85
CA LYS A 165 1.26 9.60 -5.44
C LYS A 165 0.71 10.62 -6.44
N LYS A 166 1.53 11.60 -6.86
CA LYS A 166 1.12 12.64 -7.80
C LYS A 166 0.66 12.09 -9.15
N ASN A 167 1.39 11.14 -9.74
CA ASN A 167 1.01 10.55 -11.02
C ASN A 167 -0.28 9.70 -10.90
N LEU A 168 -0.44 9.02 -9.76
CA LEU A 168 -1.66 8.27 -9.47
C LEU A 168 -2.86 9.22 -9.39
N GLU A 169 -2.81 10.24 -8.54
CA GLU A 169 -3.88 11.23 -8.39
C GLU A 169 -4.25 11.90 -9.72
N HIS A 170 -3.24 12.31 -10.52
CA HIS A 170 -3.44 12.89 -11.85
C HIS A 170 -4.15 11.93 -12.82
N SER A 171 -3.80 10.63 -12.77
CA SER A 171 -4.45 9.63 -13.63
C SER A 171 -5.94 9.44 -13.28
N PHE A 172 -6.28 9.47 -12.00
CA PHE A 172 -7.65 9.36 -11.51
C PHE A 172 -8.45 10.64 -11.80
N GLU A 173 -7.86 11.81 -11.60
CA GLU A 173 -8.46 13.10 -11.95
C GLU A 173 -8.82 13.16 -13.44
N GLN A 174 -7.88 12.76 -14.30
CA GLN A 174 -8.10 12.74 -15.76
C GLN A 174 -9.15 11.68 -16.16
N ALA A 175 -9.22 10.57 -15.46
CA ALA A 175 -10.26 9.56 -15.66
C ALA A 175 -11.63 9.99 -15.10
N LYS A 176 -11.70 11.08 -14.33
CA LYS A 176 -12.88 11.56 -13.60
C LYS A 176 -13.45 10.53 -12.63
N VAL A 177 -12.56 9.77 -11.98
CA VAL A 177 -12.89 8.79 -10.95
C VAL A 177 -12.43 9.36 -9.61
N GLU A 178 -13.35 9.53 -8.68
CA GLU A 178 -13.05 10.07 -7.35
C GLU A 178 -12.36 9.01 -6.50
N ILE A 179 -11.27 9.40 -5.83
CA ILE A 179 -10.56 8.55 -4.87
C ILE A 179 -11.20 8.74 -3.50
N ALA A 180 -11.72 7.65 -2.92
CA ALA A 180 -12.24 7.66 -1.55
C ALA A 180 -11.10 7.70 -0.53
N ASP A 181 -10.07 6.87 -0.75
CA ASP A 181 -8.86 6.81 0.08
C ASP A 181 -7.75 6.05 -0.66
N LEU A 182 -6.49 6.31 -0.24
CA LEU A 182 -5.30 5.64 -0.73
C LEU A 182 -4.81 4.64 0.33
N LEU A 183 -4.74 3.38 -0.05
CA LEU A 183 -4.30 2.29 0.83
C LEU A 183 -2.93 1.79 0.39
N ILE A 184 -2.05 1.52 1.35
CA ILE A 184 -0.79 0.85 1.07
C ILE A 184 -1.07 -0.60 0.67
N ALA A 185 -0.95 -0.92 -0.63
CA ALA A 185 -1.33 -2.22 -1.19
C ALA A 185 -0.70 -3.42 -0.47
N PRO A 186 0.59 -3.43 -0.10
CA PRO A 186 1.17 -4.51 0.69
C PRO A 186 0.53 -4.71 2.08
N ILE A 187 0.07 -3.65 2.73
CA ILE A 187 -0.63 -3.75 4.01
C ILE A 187 -2.04 -4.31 3.81
N ALA A 188 -2.75 -3.85 2.79
CA ALA A 188 -4.06 -4.38 2.44
C ALA A 188 -3.97 -5.88 2.09
N LEU A 189 -2.94 -6.30 1.34
CA LEU A 189 -2.67 -7.70 1.03
C LEU A 189 -2.42 -8.51 2.30
N ALA A 190 -1.55 -8.02 3.20
CA ALA A 190 -1.26 -8.70 4.46
C ALA A 190 -2.52 -8.94 5.30
N ASN A 191 -3.39 -7.93 5.40
CA ASN A 191 -4.66 -8.05 6.12
C ASN A 191 -5.65 -9.04 5.46
N ALA A 192 -5.50 -9.29 4.15
CA ALA A 192 -6.35 -10.24 3.44
C ALA A 192 -5.86 -11.70 3.53
N VAL A 193 -4.54 -11.93 3.67
CA VAL A 193 -3.96 -13.28 3.53
C VAL A 193 -3.32 -13.81 4.81
N LEU A 194 -2.87 -12.94 5.72
CA LEU A 194 -2.23 -13.35 6.97
C LEU A 194 -3.26 -13.47 8.09
N THR A 195 -3.08 -14.47 8.93
CA THR A 195 -3.83 -14.60 10.17
C THR A 195 -3.24 -13.72 11.29
N GLU A 196 -4.07 -13.36 12.27
CA GLU A 196 -3.61 -12.61 13.43
C GLU A 196 -2.50 -13.35 14.21
N ASN A 197 -2.56 -14.69 14.25
CA ASN A 197 -1.54 -15.49 14.91
C ASN A 197 -0.18 -15.44 14.20
N GLU A 198 -0.17 -15.44 12.86
CA GLU A 198 1.06 -15.30 12.07
C GLU A 198 1.68 -13.92 12.29
N MET A 199 0.88 -12.85 12.19
CA MET A 199 1.37 -11.48 12.42
C MET A 199 1.88 -11.29 13.86
N ARG A 200 1.24 -11.93 14.86
CA ARG A 200 1.66 -11.88 16.27
C ARG A 200 2.95 -12.65 16.49
N SER A 201 3.03 -13.88 16.01
CA SER A 201 4.19 -14.76 16.19
C SER A 201 5.43 -14.27 15.45
N GLY A 202 5.21 -13.55 14.38
CA GLY A 202 6.23 -13.05 13.47
C GLY A 202 6.28 -13.83 12.16
N CYS A 203 6.10 -13.11 11.05
CA CYS A 203 6.14 -13.66 9.71
C CYS A 203 6.72 -12.67 8.72
N ALA A 204 7.14 -13.17 7.57
CA ALA A 204 7.47 -12.39 6.39
C ALA A 204 6.49 -12.79 5.28
N LEU A 205 5.79 -11.78 4.73
CA LEU A 205 4.99 -11.94 3.52
C LEU A 205 5.82 -11.51 2.34
N VAL A 206 5.96 -12.40 1.37
CA VAL A 206 6.66 -12.15 0.11
C VAL A 206 5.65 -12.22 -1.02
N ASP A 207 5.42 -11.10 -1.69
CA ASP A 207 4.51 -10.97 -2.82
C ASP A 207 5.31 -10.86 -4.12
N PHE A 208 5.22 -11.88 -4.97
CA PHE A 208 5.90 -11.94 -6.26
C PHE A 208 5.01 -11.38 -7.38
N GLY A 209 5.25 -10.12 -7.74
CA GLY A 209 4.58 -9.48 -8.87
C GLY A 209 5.28 -9.72 -10.22
N ALA A 210 4.78 -9.05 -11.25
CA ALA A 210 5.37 -9.12 -12.58
C ALA A 210 6.76 -8.47 -12.66
N ASP A 211 6.89 -7.21 -12.18
CA ASP A 211 8.14 -6.44 -12.21
C ASP A 211 8.76 -6.20 -10.84
N THR A 212 8.04 -6.50 -9.77
CA THR A 212 8.47 -6.22 -8.40
C THR A 212 8.20 -7.40 -7.49
N THR A 213 9.03 -7.54 -6.45
CA THR A 213 8.79 -8.42 -5.32
C THR A 213 8.69 -7.56 -4.07
N THR A 214 7.59 -7.65 -3.35
CA THR A 214 7.39 -6.92 -2.11
C THR A 214 7.63 -7.82 -0.91
N ILE A 215 8.39 -7.33 0.05
CA ILE A 215 8.65 -8.02 1.33
C ILE A 215 8.09 -7.16 2.44
N SER A 216 7.19 -7.71 3.25
CA SER A 216 6.69 -7.11 4.47
C SER A 216 6.86 -8.06 5.66
N VAL A 217 7.38 -7.53 6.77
CA VAL A 217 7.68 -8.32 7.98
C VAL A 217 6.82 -7.81 9.12
N TYR A 218 6.16 -8.75 9.79
CA TYR A 218 5.29 -8.47 10.92
C TYR A 218 5.81 -9.17 12.18
N LYS A 219 5.58 -8.55 13.34
CA LYS A 219 5.83 -9.10 14.67
C LYS A 219 4.97 -8.36 15.69
N ASN A 220 4.34 -9.08 16.60
CA ASN A 220 3.41 -8.54 17.61
C ASN A 220 2.24 -7.75 16.97
N ASN A 221 1.72 -8.22 15.84
CA ASN A 221 0.71 -7.57 15.01
C ASN A 221 1.12 -6.19 14.45
N ILE A 222 2.41 -5.87 14.45
CA ILE A 222 2.94 -4.59 13.99
C ILE A 222 3.83 -4.82 12.77
N LEU A 223 3.68 -3.98 11.73
CA LEU A 223 4.60 -3.94 10.61
C LEU A 223 5.98 -3.48 11.10
N ARG A 224 7.01 -4.26 10.85
CA ARG A 224 8.41 -3.97 11.26
C ARG A 224 9.32 -3.58 10.10
N TYR A 225 8.95 -3.98 8.90
CA TYR A 225 9.71 -3.69 7.70
C TYR A 225 8.84 -3.85 6.47
N LEU A 226 9.04 -2.98 5.47
CA LEU A 226 8.49 -3.10 4.14
C LEU A 226 9.49 -2.57 3.13
N SER A 227 9.68 -3.34 2.06
CA SER A 227 10.51 -2.93 0.93
C SER A 227 10.03 -3.58 -0.35
N VAL A 228 10.24 -2.91 -1.47
CA VAL A 228 9.91 -3.40 -2.81
C VAL A 228 11.19 -3.53 -3.61
N LEU A 229 11.49 -4.75 -4.05
CA LEU A 229 12.60 -5.07 -4.94
C LEU A 229 12.14 -4.91 -6.39
N PRO A 230 12.92 -4.27 -7.27
CA PRO A 230 12.55 -4.05 -8.68
C PRO A 230 12.83 -5.28 -9.55
N LEU A 231 12.51 -6.46 -9.04
CA LEU A 231 12.65 -7.78 -9.67
C LEU A 231 11.36 -8.56 -9.49
N GLY A 232 10.87 -9.18 -10.53
CA GLY A 232 9.64 -9.98 -10.52
C GLY A 232 9.65 -11.05 -11.60
N GLY A 233 8.51 -11.68 -11.86
CA GLY A 233 8.36 -12.76 -12.83
C GLY A 233 8.83 -12.40 -14.25
N ASN A 234 8.68 -11.14 -14.66
CA ASN A 234 9.17 -10.66 -15.95
C ASN A 234 10.71 -10.67 -16.08
N THR A 235 11.44 -10.66 -14.97
CA THR A 235 12.90 -10.81 -14.99
C THR A 235 13.26 -12.21 -15.47
N ILE A 236 12.59 -13.24 -14.97
CA ILE A 236 12.78 -14.63 -15.40
C ILE A 236 12.44 -14.77 -16.90
N THR A 237 11.32 -14.21 -17.34
CA THR A 237 10.92 -14.22 -18.75
C THR A 237 12.00 -13.61 -19.64
N ARG A 238 12.56 -12.45 -19.24
CA ARG A 238 13.67 -11.79 -19.97
C ARG A 238 14.95 -12.61 -19.99
N ASP A 239 15.28 -13.30 -18.91
CA ASP A 239 16.44 -14.19 -18.89
C ASP A 239 16.27 -15.35 -19.87
N ILE A 240 15.05 -15.91 -19.99
CA ILE A 240 14.73 -16.96 -20.96
C ILE A 240 14.79 -16.41 -22.40
N THR A 241 14.30 -15.18 -22.67
CA THR A 241 14.39 -14.57 -24.01
C THR A 241 15.81 -14.39 -24.49
N SER A 242 16.80 -14.26 -23.56
CA SER A 242 18.24 -14.18 -23.90
C SER A 242 18.76 -15.43 -24.64
N LEU A 243 18.00 -16.54 -24.58
CA LEU A 243 18.28 -17.77 -25.33
C LEU A 243 17.72 -17.74 -26.78
N GLN A 244 17.50 -16.55 -27.35
CA GLN A 244 16.96 -16.32 -28.70
C GLN A 244 15.51 -16.83 -28.84
N MET A 245 14.72 -16.68 -27.80
CA MET A 245 13.31 -17.09 -27.76
C MET A 245 12.41 -15.84 -27.77
N GLU A 246 11.27 -15.93 -28.43
CA GLU A 246 10.23 -14.91 -28.39
C GLU A 246 9.64 -14.79 -26.98
N GLU A 247 9.27 -13.57 -26.58
CA GLU A 247 8.80 -13.29 -25.21
C GLU A 247 7.58 -14.14 -24.82
N GLN A 248 6.64 -14.35 -25.76
CA GLN A 248 5.45 -15.16 -25.51
C GLN A 248 5.79 -16.63 -25.24
N ASP A 249 6.79 -17.17 -25.94
CA ASP A 249 7.21 -18.56 -25.75
C ASP A 249 8.07 -18.70 -24.48
N ALA A 250 8.89 -17.70 -24.17
CA ALA A 250 9.60 -17.61 -22.90
C ALA A 250 8.63 -17.58 -21.70
N GLU A 251 7.55 -16.80 -21.79
CA GLU A 251 6.52 -16.74 -20.74
C GLU A 251 5.81 -18.10 -20.58
N LYS A 252 5.43 -18.76 -21.69
CA LYS A 252 4.85 -20.12 -21.63
C LYS A 252 5.79 -21.11 -20.97
N LEU A 253 7.09 -21.07 -21.34
CA LEU A 253 8.10 -21.94 -20.78
C LEU A 253 8.24 -21.74 -19.27
N LYS A 254 8.30 -20.48 -18.83
CA LYS A 254 8.32 -20.13 -17.41
C LYS A 254 7.08 -20.67 -16.68
N LEU A 255 5.87 -20.49 -17.24
CA LEU A 255 4.63 -20.97 -16.61
C LEU A 255 4.53 -22.48 -16.54
N GLN A 256 5.19 -23.19 -17.46
CA GLN A 256 5.14 -24.65 -17.52
C GLN A 256 6.20 -25.33 -16.64
N TYR A 257 7.36 -24.73 -16.46
CA TYR A 257 8.53 -25.38 -15.84
C TYR A 257 9.17 -24.57 -14.70
N GLY A 258 8.68 -23.33 -14.42
CA GLY A 258 9.18 -22.42 -13.41
C GLY A 258 8.52 -22.50 -12.04
#